data_09a1b8797d5515040ea39c9a2751f0d8
#
_entry.id   09a1b8797d5515040ea39c9a2751f0d8
#
_cell.length_a   1.000
_cell.length_b   1.000
_cell.length_c   1.000
_cell.angle_alpha   90.00
_cell.angle_beta   90.00
_cell.angle_gamma   90.00
#
_symmetry.space_group_name_H-M   'P 1'
#
loop_
_entity.id
_entity.type
_entity.pdbx_description
1 polymer ?
#
loop_
_entity_poly.entity_id
_entity_poly.type
_entity_poly.pdbx_seq_one_letter_code
_entity_poly.pdbx_strand_id
1 'polypeptide(L)'
;MKAINNKHHFMVDLETLSSESNAHILETALVCFDPVSGEVSEHGTFHVRHGLDKQDGAIISVETLEWWYKTNRNYLAKLLNPKDEDKEILAFTLHRMQALFDDARGDGGLLVWNTGTFDVELLNNAFKRIINPNMTLINFWEVRDCRSLRTIGDMFPRLQQTVPEATHNAYEDCIRQIGYITDVTQYLAKQD
;
A
#
# COMPACT_ATOMS: atom_id res chain seq x y z
N MET A 1 14.28 -26.88 -4.73
CA MET A 1 13.09 -26.37 -4.01
C MET A 1 11.91 -26.28 -4.95
N LYS A 2 10.75 -26.84 -4.61
CA LYS A 2 9.51 -26.55 -5.34
C LYS A 2 9.18 -25.08 -5.15
N ALA A 3 8.82 -24.38 -6.22
CA ALA A 3 8.43 -22.99 -6.20
C ALA A 3 7.45 -22.72 -5.03
N ILE A 4 7.93 -22.02 -4.03
CA ILE A 4 7.09 -21.54 -2.96
C ILE A 4 6.32 -20.36 -3.56
N ASN A 5 5.07 -20.62 -3.85
CA ASN A 5 4.00 -19.68 -4.15
C ASN A 5 3.86 -19.18 -5.60
N ASN A 6 2.88 -19.73 -6.27
CA ASN A 6 2.12 -19.05 -7.32
C ASN A 6 1.20 -17.95 -6.73
N LYS A 7 1.61 -17.26 -5.66
CA LYS A 7 0.80 -16.18 -5.08
C LYS A 7 1.20 -14.86 -5.68
N HIS A 8 0.21 -14.04 -5.95
CA HIS A 8 0.42 -12.67 -6.40
C HIS A 8 0.69 -11.78 -5.18
N HIS A 9 1.79 -11.05 -5.21
CA HIS A 9 2.20 -10.12 -4.15
C HIS A 9 1.93 -8.68 -4.58
N PHE A 10 1.18 -7.97 -3.76
CA PHE A 10 0.93 -6.54 -3.93
C PHE A 10 1.44 -5.78 -2.72
N MET A 11 2.13 -4.68 -2.96
CA MET A 11 2.42 -3.66 -1.96
C MET A 11 1.40 -2.56 -2.06
N VAL A 12 0.87 -2.10 -0.93
CA VAL A 12 -0.04 -0.96 -0.87
C VAL A 12 0.48 0.08 0.11
N ASP A 13 0.34 1.34 -0.26
CA ASP A 13 0.60 2.51 0.58
C ASP A 13 -0.41 3.62 0.26
N LEU A 14 -0.79 4.39 1.26
CA LEU A 14 -1.82 5.43 1.18
C LEU A 14 -1.32 6.73 1.78
N GLU A 15 -1.73 7.86 1.17
CA GLU A 15 -1.61 9.17 1.81
C GLU A 15 -2.98 9.68 2.22
N THR A 16 -3.10 10.20 3.44
CA THR A 16 -4.39 10.48 4.07
C THR A 16 -4.45 11.82 4.79
N LEU A 17 -5.66 12.26 5.13
CA LEU A 17 -5.91 13.47 5.92
C LEU A 17 -6.33 13.19 7.36
N SER A 18 -6.18 11.96 7.85
CA SER A 18 -6.40 11.59 9.25
C SER A 18 -5.64 10.30 9.57
N SER A 19 -5.42 10.01 10.84
CA SER A 19 -4.92 8.73 11.35
C SER A 19 -6.04 7.77 11.77
N GLU A 20 -7.29 8.15 11.59
CA GLU A 20 -8.44 7.31 11.92
C GLU A 20 -8.75 6.29 10.83
N SER A 21 -9.39 5.19 11.17
CA SER A 21 -9.69 4.10 10.22
C SER A 21 -10.66 4.47 9.09
N ASN A 22 -11.33 5.61 9.17
CA ASN A 22 -12.17 6.20 8.13
C ASN A 22 -11.59 7.51 7.58
N ALA A 23 -10.26 7.66 7.59
CA ALA A 23 -9.59 8.83 7.05
C ALA A 23 -9.95 9.09 5.58
N HIS A 24 -9.92 10.36 5.19
CA HIS A 24 -9.97 10.75 3.79
C HIS A 24 -8.68 10.35 3.09
N ILE A 25 -8.77 9.53 2.05
CA ILE A 25 -7.63 9.03 1.27
C ILE A 25 -7.34 10.03 0.15
N LEU A 26 -6.11 10.56 0.11
CA LEU A 26 -5.66 11.49 -0.92
C LEU A 26 -4.95 10.81 -2.09
N GLU A 27 -4.23 9.73 -1.80
CA GLU A 27 -3.41 9.01 -2.77
C GLU A 27 -3.42 7.52 -2.47
N THR A 28 -3.39 6.71 -3.51
CA THR A 28 -3.28 5.25 -3.43
C THR A 28 -2.22 4.77 -4.40
N ALA A 29 -1.25 4.02 -3.91
CA ALA A 29 -0.35 3.22 -4.72
C ALA A 29 -0.60 1.74 -4.47
N LEU A 30 -0.69 0.97 -5.54
CA LEU A 30 -0.69 -0.48 -5.55
C LEU A 30 0.40 -0.95 -6.49
N VAL A 31 1.31 -1.79 -6.01
CA VAL A 31 2.45 -2.28 -6.79
C VAL A 31 2.48 -3.80 -6.76
N CYS A 32 2.27 -4.42 -7.92
CA CYS A 32 2.44 -5.87 -8.09
C CYS A 32 3.93 -6.18 -8.25
N PHE A 33 4.47 -7.12 -7.48
CA PHE A 33 5.91 -7.39 -7.47
C PHE A 33 6.26 -8.86 -7.17
N ASP A 34 7.44 -9.27 -7.59
CA ASP A 34 8.05 -10.53 -7.17
C ASP A 34 8.90 -10.30 -5.90
N PRO A 35 8.61 -10.98 -4.78
CA PRO A 35 9.29 -10.72 -3.51
C PRO A 35 10.74 -11.22 -3.48
N VAL A 36 11.16 -12.03 -4.45
CA VAL A 36 12.53 -12.57 -4.53
C VAL A 36 13.42 -11.74 -5.42
N SER A 37 12.93 -11.34 -6.61
CA SER A 37 13.69 -10.50 -7.54
C SER A 37 13.52 -9.01 -7.26
N GLY A 38 12.41 -8.59 -6.66
CA GLY A 38 12.00 -7.18 -6.54
C GLY A 38 11.44 -6.60 -7.83
N GLU A 39 11.28 -7.43 -8.87
CA GLU A 39 10.75 -6.98 -10.16
C GLU A 39 9.29 -6.54 -10.02
N VAL A 40 9.00 -5.35 -10.53
CA VAL A 40 7.66 -4.76 -10.53
C VAL A 40 6.96 -5.11 -11.84
N SER A 41 5.75 -5.66 -11.74
CA SER A 41 4.88 -5.92 -12.88
C SER A 41 4.05 -4.68 -13.22
N GLU A 42 4.07 -4.25 -14.48
CA GLU A 42 3.17 -3.19 -14.95
C GLU A 42 1.70 -3.62 -14.83
N HIS A 43 1.43 -4.91 -15.05
CA HIS A 43 0.10 -5.47 -14.83
C HIS A 43 -0.19 -5.55 -13.32
N GLY A 44 -1.21 -4.82 -12.87
CA GLY A 44 -1.59 -4.75 -11.46
C GLY A 44 -0.90 -3.64 -10.68
N THR A 45 -0.01 -2.84 -11.30
CA THR A 45 0.60 -1.67 -10.68
C THR A 45 -0.11 -0.40 -11.11
N PHE A 46 -0.40 0.47 -10.14
CA PHE A 46 -0.90 1.83 -10.41
C PHE A 46 -0.63 2.77 -9.24
N HIS A 47 -0.66 4.05 -9.56
CA HIS A 47 -0.50 5.15 -8.62
C HIS A 47 -1.48 6.27 -9.01
N VAL A 48 -2.40 6.62 -8.14
CA VAL A 48 -3.47 7.58 -8.42
C VAL A 48 -3.72 8.51 -7.24
N ARG A 49 -4.24 9.70 -7.53
CA ARG A 49 -4.60 10.73 -6.55
C ARG A 49 -6.10 10.99 -6.58
N HIS A 50 -6.67 11.12 -5.41
CA HIS A 50 -8.12 11.32 -5.25
C HIS A 50 -8.48 12.79 -5.00
N GLY A 51 -7.52 13.58 -4.52
CA GLY A 51 -7.78 14.97 -4.15
C GLY A 51 -8.80 15.07 -3.02
N LEU A 52 -9.60 16.13 -3.06
CA LEU A 52 -10.72 16.34 -2.12
C LEU A 52 -12.06 15.84 -2.67
N ASP A 53 -12.06 14.82 -3.50
CA ASP A 53 -13.30 14.22 -4.00
C ASP A 53 -14.16 13.68 -2.86
N LYS A 54 -15.45 13.69 -3.07
CA LYS A 54 -16.41 13.24 -2.06
C LYS A 54 -16.17 11.77 -1.69
N GLN A 55 -15.84 11.55 -0.44
CA GLN A 55 -15.70 10.22 0.17
C GLN A 55 -16.65 10.14 1.36
N ASP A 56 -17.87 9.64 1.13
CA ASP A 56 -18.91 9.62 2.15
C ASP A 56 -18.45 8.95 3.45
N GLY A 57 -18.65 9.65 4.58
CA GLY A 57 -18.23 9.19 5.91
C GLY A 57 -16.72 9.24 6.18
N ALA A 58 -15.91 9.78 5.26
CA ALA A 58 -14.50 10.02 5.53
C ALA A 58 -14.30 11.26 6.40
N ILE A 59 -13.25 11.25 7.21
CA ILE A 59 -12.88 12.36 8.08
C ILE A 59 -11.54 12.99 7.68
N ILE A 60 -11.43 14.27 7.99
CA ILE A 60 -10.21 15.07 7.87
C ILE A 60 -9.86 15.58 9.26
N SER A 61 -8.62 15.38 9.72
CA SER A 61 -8.16 15.90 11.00
C SER A 61 -7.28 17.14 10.83
N VAL A 62 -7.46 18.09 11.72
CA VAL A 62 -6.66 19.32 11.75
C VAL A 62 -5.20 18.98 12.07
N GLU A 63 -4.96 18.05 12.96
CA GLU A 63 -3.64 17.62 13.38
C GLU A 63 -2.86 17.03 12.20
N THR A 64 -3.51 16.20 11.36
CA THR A 64 -2.88 15.64 10.16
C THR A 64 -2.60 16.72 9.11
N LEU A 65 -3.52 17.68 8.92
CA LEU A 65 -3.28 18.82 8.03
C LEU A 65 -2.10 19.68 8.50
N GLU A 66 -2.00 19.95 9.81
CA GLU A 66 -0.86 20.67 10.39
C GLU A 66 0.45 19.92 10.22
N TRP A 67 0.43 18.59 10.41
CA TRP A 67 1.59 17.73 10.21
C TRP A 67 2.07 17.80 8.75
N TRP A 68 1.16 17.62 7.77
CA TRP A 68 1.45 17.78 6.35
C TRP A 68 2.06 19.13 6.00
N TYR A 69 1.45 20.21 6.52
CA TYR A 69 1.94 21.56 6.28
C TYR A 69 3.37 21.78 6.80
N LYS A 70 3.70 21.19 7.94
CA LYS A 70 5.04 21.28 8.56
C LYS A 70 6.06 20.39 7.84
N THR A 71 5.64 19.21 7.41
CA THR A 71 6.53 18.15 6.87
C THR A 71 6.74 18.29 5.37
N ASN A 72 5.66 18.39 4.59
CA ASN A 72 5.72 18.42 3.12
C ASN A 72 4.55 19.19 2.48
N ARG A 73 4.47 20.48 2.76
CA ARG A 73 3.38 21.35 2.26
C ARG A 73 3.26 21.37 0.73
N ASN A 74 4.38 21.26 0.01
CA ASN A 74 4.37 21.31 -1.45
C ASN A 74 3.77 20.04 -2.04
N TYR A 75 4.01 18.90 -1.39
CA TYR A 75 3.40 17.64 -1.80
C TYR A 75 1.92 17.61 -1.42
N LEU A 76 1.57 18.04 -0.23
CA LEU A 76 0.16 18.22 0.17
C LEU A 76 -0.62 19.05 -0.87
N ALA A 77 -0.06 20.16 -1.36
CA ALA A 77 -0.73 20.97 -2.38
C ALA A 77 -1.01 20.19 -3.68
N LYS A 78 -0.12 19.28 -4.08
CA LYS A 78 -0.35 18.38 -5.23
C LYS A 78 -1.41 17.33 -4.94
N LEU A 79 -1.45 16.79 -3.71
CA LEU A 79 -2.44 15.80 -3.29
C LEU A 79 -3.85 16.39 -3.22
N LEU A 80 -3.97 17.63 -2.73
CA LEU A 80 -5.26 18.32 -2.60
C LEU A 80 -5.83 18.77 -3.97
N ASN A 81 -4.96 19.05 -4.93
CA ASN A 81 -5.35 19.48 -6.27
C ASN A 81 -4.53 18.75 -7.33
N PRO A 82 -4.76 17.42 -7.50
CA PRO A 82 -4.05 16.63 -8.48
C PRO A 82 -4.39 17.09 -9.90
N LYS A 83 -3.46 16.88 -10.83
CA LYS A 83 -3.72 17.06 -12.25
C LYS A 83 -4.75 16.03 -12.74
N ASP A 84 -5.50 16.35 -13.77
CA ASP A 84 -6.55 15.46 -14.32
C ASP A 84 -5.99 14.09 -14.74
N GLU A 85 -4.77 14.05 -15.27
CA GLU A 85 -4.08 12.81 -15.69
C GLU A 85 -3.72 11.86 -14.53
N ASP A 86 -3.54 12.41 -13.32
CA ASP A 86 -3.20 11.66 -12.10
C ASP A 86 -4.44 11.35 -11.25
N LYS A 87 -5.58 11.93 -11.61
CA LYS A 87 -6.78 11.93 -10.78
C LYS A 87 -7.69 10.75 -11.08
N GLU A 88 -8.07 10.02 -10.03
CA GLU A 88 -9.08 8.95 -10.12
C GLU A 88 -10.03 9.02 -8.91
N ILE A 89 -11.31 8.84 -9.14
CA ILE A 89 -12.32 8.76 -8.07
C ILE A 89 -12.07 7.48 -7.26
N LEU A 90 -12.02 7.58 -5.92
CA LEU A 90 -11.71 6.46 -5.03
C LEU A 90 -12.58 5.21 -5.29
N ALA A 91 -13.84 5.38 -5.65
CA ALA A 91 -14.72 4.25 -5.98
C ALA A 91 -14.18 3.42 -7.17
N PHE A 92 -13.64 4.06 -8.21
CA PHE A 92 -13.04 3.36 -9.35
C PHE A 92 -11.76 2.61 -8.94
N THR A 93 -10.92 3.25 -8.14
CA THR A 93 -9.72 2.62 -7.58
C THR A 93 -10.06 1.36 -6.79
N LEU A 94 -11.08 1.43 -5.92
CA LEU A 94 -11.53 0.29 -5.12
C LEU A 94 -12.07 -0.85 -5.98
N HIS A 95 -12.85 -0.56 -7.03
CA HIS A 95 -13.32 -1.57 -7.99
C HIS A 95 -12.16 -2.18 -8.78
N ARG A 96 -11.20 -1.37 -9.20
CA ARG A 96 -9.99 -1.85 -9.88
C ARG A 96 -9.16 -2.77 -8.98
N MET A 97 -8.97 -2.42 -7.72
CA MET A 97 -8.31 -3.28 -6.73
C MET A 97 -9.08 -4.58 -6.53
N GLN A 98 -10.39 -4.51 -6.38
CA GLN A 98 -11.24 -5.71 -6.24
C GLN A 98 -11.04 -6.67 -7.41
N ALA A 99 -11.11 -6.19 -8.65
CA ALA A 99 -10.92 -7.02 -9.84
C ALA A 99 -9.54 -7.70 -9.85
N LEU A 100 -8.46 -6.94 -9.59
CA LEU A 100 -7.10 -7.47 -9.53
C LEU A 100 -6.93 -8.52 -8.42
N PHE A 101 -7.53 -8.28 -7.25
CA PHE A 101 -7.45 -9.20 -6.12
C PHE A 101 -8.27 -10.48 -6.34
N ASP A 102 -9.42 -10.38 -7.00
CA ASP A 102 -10.26 -11.54 -7.33
C ASP A 102 -9.57 -12.41 -8.39
N ASP A 103 -8.93 -11.81 -9.39
CA ASP A 103 -8.10 -12.51 -10.37
C ASP A 103 -6.92 -13.24 -9.67
N ALA A 104 -6.20 -12.55 -8.80
CA ALA A 104 -5.09 -13.12 -8.03
C ALA A 104 -5.53 -14.28 -7.12
N ARG A 105 -6.71 -14.17 -6.49
CA ARG A 105 -7.29 -15.27 -5.68
C ARG A 105 -7.63 -16.48 -6.53
N GLY A 106 -8.09 -16.27 -7.76
CA GLY A 106 -8.38 -17.33 -8.74
C GLY A 106 -7.12 -18.00 -9.30
N ASP A 107 -5.98 -17.27 -9.36
CA ASP A 107 -4.70 -17.71 -9.92
C ASP A 107 -3.63 -17.87 -8.83
N GLY A 108 -3.80 -18.82 -7.93
CA GLY A 108 -2.78 -19.20 -6.94
C GLY A 108 -2.87 -18.51 -5.59
N GLY A 109 -3.48 -17.35 -5.46
CA GLY A 109 -3.77 -16.65 -4.22
C GLY A 109 -3.17 -15.25 -4.11
N LEU A 110 -3.70 -14.46 -3.20
CA LEU A 110 -3.40 -13.05 -2.96
C LEU A 110 -2.58 -12.87 -1.68
N LEU A 111 -1.54 -12.03 -1.74
CA LEU A 111 -0.84 -11.49 -0.57
C LEU A 111 -0.69 -9.98 -0.72
N VAL A 112 -1.18 -9.23 0.27
CA VAL A 112 -1.11 -7.77 0.32
C VAL A 112 -0.19 -7.33 1.43
N TRP A 113 0.89 -6.66 1.05
CA TRP A 113 1.91 -6.11 1.93
C TRP A 113 1.61 -4.65 2.25
N ASN A 114 1.85 -4.25 3.48
CA ASN A 114 1.76 -2.87 3.95
C ASN A 114 2.63 -2.68 5.20
N THR A 115 2.73 -1.47 5.71
CA THR A 115 3.47 -1.16 6.94
C THR A 115 2.52 -1.06 8.14
N GLY A 116 2.45 -2.10 8.95
CA GLY A 116 1.45 -2.24 10.02
C GLY A 116 0.13 -2.76 9.48
N THR A 117 -1.00 -2.18 9.90
CA THR A 117 -2.35 -2.58 9.46
C THR A 117 -3.17 -1.42 8.91
N PHE A 118 -2.66 -0.20 9.04
CA PHE A 118 -3.40 1.04 8.82
C PHE A 118 -3.98 1.14 7.41
N ASP A 119 -3.15 0.96 6.37
CA ASP A 119 -3.58 1.09 4.97
C ASP A 119 -4.66 0.06 4.61
N VAL A 120 -4.48 -1.18 5.06
CA VAL A 120 -5.46 -2.26 4.81
C VAL A 120 -6.77 -2.00 5.54
N GLU A 121 -6.74 -1.52 6.79
CA GLU A 121 -7.94 -1.14 7.54
C GLU A 121 -8.70 0.00 6.87
N LEU A 122 -7.97 1.02 6.40
CA LEU A 122 -8.54 2.15 5.65
C LEU A 122 -9.22 1.71 4.36
N LEU A 123 -8.53 0.89 3.55
CA LEU A 123 -9.08 0.37 2.29
C LEU A 123 -10.32 -0.48 2.53
N ASN A 124 -10.29 -1.37 3.52
CA ASN A 124 -11.43 -2.20 3.89
C ASN A 124 -12.61 -1.35 4.39
N ASN A 125 -12.35 -0.31 5.17
CA ASN A 125 -13.36 0.62 5.65
C ASN A 125 -13.95 1.44 4.48
N ALA A 126 -13.10 2.00 3.62
CA ALA A 126 -13.53 2.73 2.43
C ALA A 126 -14.38 1.84 1.50
N PHE A 127 -13.94 0.59 1.28
CA PHE A 127 -14.67 -0.37 0.45
C PHE A 127 -16.07 -0.68 1.02
N LYS A 128 -16.17 -0.90 2.32
CA LYS A 128 -17.46 -1.12 2.98
C LYS A 128 -18.40 0.09 2.90
N ARG A 129 -17.85 1.28 3.03
CA ARG A 129 -18.64 2.53 2.99
C ARG A 129 -19.12 2.88 1.57
N ILE A 130 -18.27 2.67 0.57
CA ILE A 130 -18.47 3.20 -0.78
C ILE A 130 -19.02 2.14 -1.72
N ILE A 131 -18.57 0.88 -1.60
CA ILE A 131 -18.87 -0.18 -2.58
C ILE A 131 -19.88 -1.20 -2.01
N ASN A 132 -19.51 -1.91 -0.93
CA ASN A 132 -20.36 -2.97 -0.39
C ASN A 132 -20.15 -3.18 1.11
N PRO A 133 -21.14 -2.84 1.96
CA PRO A 133 -21.01 -2.94 3.41
C PRO A 133 -20.84 -4.38 3.94
N ASN A 134 -21.21 -5.37 3.13
CA ASN A 134 -21.18 -6.79 3.52
C ASN A 134 -19.92 -7.52 3.03
N MET A 135 -19.01 -6.84 2.36
CA MET A 135 -17.80 -7.44 1.80
C MET A 135 -16.54 -6.81 2.38
N THR A 136 -15.46 -7.56 2.32
CA THR A 136 -14.12 -7.11 2.70
C THR A 136 -13.22 -7.19 1.46
N LEU A 137 -12.53 -6.11 1.15
CA LEU A 137 -11.63 -6.04 -0.02
C LEU A 137 -10.40 -6.94 0.17
N ILE A 138 -9.79 -6.89 1.36
CA ILE A 138 -8.58 -7.65 1.72
C ILE A 138 -8.88 -8.45 2.99
N ASN A 139 -8.78 -9.78 2.91
CA ASN A 139 -9.00 -10.64 4.07
C ASN A 139 -7.77 -10.64 4.99
N PHE A 140 -7.95 -10.84 6.30
CA PHE A 140 -6.86 -10.77 7.28
C PHE A 140 -5.73 -11.79 7.01
N TRP A 141 -6.03 -12.96 6.44
CA TRP A 141 -5.02 -13.97 6.10
C TRP A 141 -4.20 -13.64 4.85
N GLU A 142 -4.64 -12.68 4.05
CA GLU A 142 -3.94 -12.17 2.87
C GLU A 142 -2.91 -11.09 3.25
N VAL A 143 -3.05 -10.47 4.43
CA VAL A 143 -2.21 -9.35 4.87
C VAL A 143 -0.82 -9.81 5.28
N ARG A 144 0.18 -9.03 4.89
CA ARG A 144 1.58 -9.17 5.29
C ARG A 144 2.11 -7.83 5.78
N ASP A 145 2.77 -7.84 6.92
CA ASP A 145 3.32 -6.64 7.54
C ASP A 145 4.83 -6.53 7.29
N CYS A 146 5.24 -5.50 6.56
CA CYS A 146 6.64 -5.20 6.28
C CYS A 146 7.44 -4.88 7.55
N ARG A 147 6.81 -4.27 8.56
CA ARG A 147 7.47 -3.91 9.82
C ARG A 147 7.88 -5.14 10.62
N SER A 148 7.03 -6.17 10.64
CA SER A 148 7.37 -7.45 11.25
C SER A 148 8.52 -8.14 10.54
N LEU A 149 8.53 -8.13 9.20
CA LEU A 149 9.63 -8.68 8.43
C LEU A 149 10.93 -7.89 8.66
N ARG A 150 10.86 -6.57 8.74
CA ARG A 150 12.00 -5.71 9.07
C ARG A 150 12.59 -6.07 10.44
N THR A 151 11.74 -6.22 11.45
CA THR A 151 12.21 -6.63 12.80
C THR A 151 12.97 -7.96 12.78
N ILE A 152 12.50 -8.92 11.98
CA ILE A 152 13.22 -10.19 11.77
C ILE A 152 14.56 -9.93 11.05
N GLY A 153 14.57 -9.12 10.00
CA GLY A 153 15.79 -8.75 9.26
C GLY A 153 16.83 -8.09 10.15
N ASP A 154 16.42 -7.20 11.04
CA ASP A 154 17.31 -6.49 11.96
C ASP A 154 18.03 -7.43 12.98
N MET A 155 17.52 -8.65 13.17
CA MET A 155 18.20 -9.69 13.97
C MET A 155 19.40 -10.29 13.24
N PHE A 156 19.57 -10.06 11.94
CA PHE A 156 20.69 -10.55 11.15
C PHE A 156 21.68 -9.41 10.86
N PRO A 157 22.90 -9.41 11.43
CA PRO A 157 23.86 -8.29 11.29
C PRO A 157 24.21 -7.94 9.84
N ARG A 158 24.08 -8.89 8.91
CA ARG A 158 24.37 -8.69 7.48
C ARG A 158 23.22 -8.03 6.71
N LEU A 159 22.04 -7.91 7.32
CA LEU A 159 20.84 -7.25 6.76
C LEU A 159 20.62 -5.86 7.34
N GLN A 160 21.54 -5.37 8.19
CA GLN A 160 21.46 -3.99 8.69
C GLN A 160 21.59 -3.01 7.51
N GLN A 161 20.46 -2.67 6.93
CA GLN A 161 20.35 -1.67 5.88
C GLN A 161 19.93 -0.34 6.49
N THR A 162 20.55 0.74 6.03
CA THR A 162 19.97 2.07 6.16
C THR A 162 18.72 2.13 5.28
N VAL A 163 17.56 1.87 5.89
CA VAL A 163 16.30 2.10 5.18
C VAL A 163 16.11 3.61 5.05
N PRO A 164 16.03 4.15 3.83
CA PRO A 164 15.73 5.58 3.64
C PRO A 164 14.47 6.00 4.40
N GLU A 165 14.42 7.25 4.84
CA GLU A 165 13.21 7.81 5.44
C GLU A 165 12.04 7.77 4.45
N ALA A 166 10.81 7.72 4.98
CA ALA A 166 9.59 7.79 4.16
C ALA A 166 9.56 9.13 3.40
N THR A 167 9.20 9.07 2.12
CA THR A 167 9.10 10.27 1.28
C THR A 167 7.72 10.90 1.37
N HIS A 168 6.76 10.17 1.93
CA HIS A 168 5.33 10.52 1.93
C HIS A 168 4.81 10.72 0.50
N ASN A 169 5.24 9.84 -0.39
CA ASN A 169 4.72 9.58 -1.71
C ASN A 169 4.39 8.10 -1.76
N ALA A 170 3.12 7.76 -1.87
CA ALA A 170 2.66 6.39 -1.73
C ALA A 170 3.39 5.40 -2.67
N TYR A 171 3.67 5.81 -3.91
CA TYR A 171 4.39 4.94 -4.85
C TYR A 171 5.88 4.75 -4.49
N GLU A 172 6.57 5.84 -4.17
CA GLU A 172 7.98 5.78 -3.75
C GLU A 172 8.15 4.96 -2.48
N ASP A 173 7.21 5.10 -1.53
CA ASP A 173 7.21 4.34 -0.29
C ASP A 173 6.91 2.85 -0.52
N CYS A 174 6.02 2.49 -1.46
CA CYS A 174 5.86 1.11 -1.93
C CYS A 174 7.18 0.54 -2.48
N ILE A 175 7.84 1.23 -3.39
CA ILE A 175 9.11 0.77 -4.00
C ILE A 175 10.20 0.58 -2.94
N ARG A 176 10.31 1.51 -1.99
CA ARG A 176 11.24 1.42 -0.86
C ARG A 176 10.97 0.18 0.01
N GLN A 177 9.71 -0.09 0.32
CA GLN A 177 9.28 -1.23 1.13
C GLN A 177 9.51 -2.57 0.38
N ILE A 178 9.27 -2.61 -0.93
CA ILE A 178 9.56 -3.78 -1.79
C ILE A 178 11.06 -4.09 -1.77
N GLY A 179 11.92 -3.09 -1.92
CA GLY A 179 13.37 -3.26 -1.84
C GLY A 179 13.79 -3.97 -0.55
N TYR A 180 13.22 -3.56 0.58
CA TYR A 180 13.49 -4.18 1.87
C TYR A 180 13.01 -5.65 1.95
N ILE A 181 11.81 -5.96 1.46
CA ILE A 181 11.29 -7.33 1.42
C ILE A 181 12.21 -8.22 0.58
N THR A 182 12.62 -7.71 -0.59
CA THR A 182 13.52 -8.41 -1.53
C THR A 182 14.86 -8.75 -0.89
N ASP A 183 15.46 -7.79 -0.17
CA ASP A 183 16.75 -8.01 0.49
C ASP A 183 16.66 -9.10 1.55
N VAL A 184 15.61 -9.09 2.38
CA VAL A 184 15.39 -10.14 3.40
C VAL A 184 15.15 -11.49 2.75
N THR A 185 14.30 -11.58 1.74
CA THR A 185 14.01 -12.84 1.04
C THR A 185 15.22 -13.42 0.34
N GLN A 186 16.01 -12.58 -0.33
CA GLN A 186 17.26 -13.00 -0.96
C GLN A 186 18.32 -13.47 0.05
N TYR A 187 18.40 -12.78 1.20
CA TYR A 187 19.31 -13.20 2.25
C TYR A 187 18.94 -14.59 2.79
N LEU A 188 17.65 -14.81 3.08
CA LEU A 188 17.19 -16.09 3.59
C LEU A 188 17.39 -17.23 2.57
N ALA A 189 17.14 -16.95 1.28
CA ALA A 189 17.35 -17.94 0.22
C ALA A 189 18.81 -18.35 0.00
N LYS A 190 19.79 -17.56 0.45
CA LYS A 190 21.23 -17.86 0.37
C LYS A 190 21.76 -18.67 1.56
N GLN A 191 20.93 -18.90 2.58
CA GLN A 191 21.32 -19.67 3.76
C GLN A 191 21.06 -21.19 3.61
N ASP A 192 20.29 -21.57 2.59
CA ASP A 192 20.04 -22.96 2.20
C ASP A 192 21.11 -23.46 1.21
#